data_711b850c66d6c57f92f4dec1b05fcff5
#
_entry.id   711b850c66d6c57f92f4dec1b05fcff5
#
_cell.length_a   1.000
_cell.length_b   1.000
_cell.length_c   1.000
_cell.angle_alpha   90.00
_cell.angle_beta   90.00
_cell.angle_gamma   90.00
#
_symmetry.space_group_name_H-M   'P 1'
#
loop_
_entity.id
_entity.type
_entity.pdbx_description
1 polymer ?
#
loop_
_entity_poly.entity_id
_entity_poly.type
_entity_poly.pdbx_seq_one_letter_code
_entity_poly.pdbx_strand_id
1 'polypeptide(L)'
;MLQGIDLGFISTVLEPSAGKGDLIRCLAEESIAQEHHYNPHTLNVDAIEIDPYIRSILKYEFGSARQQEIQHTLRGFEDRTRYDYKLDKEVGLNDEEKTTRAQLRYESSLRDRIDLHIVHDDFLTFVSRKTYDLILMNPPFSASCEHLLKAIEFLKCCGGKIRCLLNAETVRGPYSAQRQLLQQYLEEYGAEVEILADAFKDAERQTDVTVALVRIDIPRPTYHSEIYSRLKEASNIEQPQTEATELTLTDFLENIVQQFNFETDVGIALIREYLGMRPYLMESIPPGQYSDSTLVLSVGTDHRSRGPHINDFLHLTRQKYWNALFHNDKFMGKLTSELRQKYYDMVGKLVNYDFTLFNIQQISLEMNAELSQGIQDTIFKLFERFTVEHSWYPVTSKNVHYFNGWKANKAHKVNSKIILPVNGMFSDYSWSDAFEVSHAEACISDIEKVFDFLDGNMTSYVNLHGVLARAARAGQTRNIPCKYFDVTLYKKGTMHIRFHNEELLERFNIYCSRGKNWLPPNYGKRTYADMPQEEQAVIDSFHGNGEPASGKERYAEILAKRDYYLQAPKQDFPLLTN
;
A
#
# COMPACT_ATOMS: atom_id res chain seq x y z
N MET A 1 31.19 6.51 10.76
CA MET A 1 30.75 6.40 9.35
C MET A 1 30.31 7.75 8.79
N LEU A 2 29.50 8.53 9.50
CA LEU A 2 28.88 9.77 8.98
C LEU A 2 29.78 11.02 9.10
N GLN A 3 30.91 10.92 9.75
CA GLN A 3 31.85 12.04 9.89
C GLN A 3 32.22 12.66 8.53
N GLY A 4 32.15 13.98 8.43
CA GLY A 4 32.45 14.73 7.21
C GLY A 4 31.32 14.71 6.14
N ILE A 5 30.14 14.17 6.46
CA ILE A 5 28.94 14.27 5.62
C ILE A 5 28.05 15.37 6.18
N ASP A 6 27.74 16.37 5.36
CA ASP A 6 26.69 17.33 5.64
C ASP A 6 25.34 16.74 5.15
N LEU A 7 24.51 16.33 6.11
CA LEU A 7 23.22 15.69 5.82
C LEU A 7 22.20 16.67 5.23
N GLY A 8 22.42 17.98 5.32
CA GLY A 8 21.58 18.98 4.66
C GLY A 8 21.60 18.90 3.12
N PHE A 9 22.63 18.27 2.55
CA PHE A 9 22.76 18.02 1.11
C PHE A 9 22.42 16.57 0.69
N ILE A 10 22.00 15.72 1.64
CA ILE A 10 21.59 14.34 1.41
C ILE A 10 20.08 14.26 1.45
N SER A 11 19.46 13.84 0.37
CA SER A 11 18.00 13.65 0.29
C SER A 11 17.63 12.19 0.24
N THR A 12 18.46 11.36 -0.41
CA THR A 12 18.15 9.96 -0.68
C THR A 12 19.30 9.07 -0.18
N VAL A 13 18.94 8.08 0.65
CA VAL A 13 19.90 7.14 1.25
C VAL A 13 19.49 5.71 0.90
N LEU A 14 20.45 4.86 0.60
CA LEU A 14 20.26 3.40 0.49
C LEU A 14 21.02 2.69 1.60
N GLU A 15 20.32 1.84 2.35
CA GLU A 15 20.89 0.87 3.30
C GLU A 15 20.65 -0.55 2.77
N PRO A 16 21.64 -1.15 2.07
CA PRO A 16 21.43 -2.41 1.37
C PRO A 16 21.54 -3.66 2.25
N SER A 17 21.74 -3.51 3.55
CA SER A 17 21.89 -4.62 4.53
C SER A 17 21.38 -4.17 5.88
N ALA A 18 20.10 -3.72 5.92
CA ALA A 18 19.59 -2.87 6.97
C ALA A 18 19.52 -3.53 8.36
N GLY A 19 19.44 -4.86 8.43
CA GLY A 19 19.30 -5.55 9.71
C GLY A 19 18.11 -5.03 10.50
N LYS A 20 18.31 -4.74 11.77
CA LYS A 20 17.29 -4.14 12.65
C LYS A 20 17.20 -2.60 12.52
N GLY A 21 18.03 -1.97 11.68
CA GLY A 21 18.01 -0.54 11.41
C GLY A 21 18.96 0.30 12.28
N ASP A 22 20.01 -0.29 12.82
CA ASP A 22 20.96 0.43 13.70
C ASP A 22 21.66 1.58 12.97
N LEU A 23 22.11 1.37 11.71
CA LEU A 23 22.69 2.43 10.90
C LEU A 23 21.69 3.52 10.53
N ILE A 24 20.42 3.14 10.31
CA ILE A 24 19.34 4.09 10.04
C ILE A 24 19.06 4.93 11.29
N ARG A 25 19.11 4.33 12.48
CA ARG A 25 18.98 5.05 13.75
C ARG A 25 20.11 6.05 13.94
N CYS A 26 21.37 5.62 13.73
CA CYS A 26 22.53 6.51 13.78
C CYS A 26 22.43 7.65 12.77
N LEU A 27 21.89 7.40 11.57
CA LEU A 27 21.64 8.42 10.57
C LEU A 27 20.62 9.47 11.05
N ALA A 28 19.55 9.01 11.71
CA ALA A 28 18.54 9.91 12.30
C ALA A 28 19.13 10.75 13.44
N GLU A 29 19.93 10.15 14.31
CA GLU A 29 20.63 10.84 15.42
C GLU A 29 21.58 11.91 14.89
N GLU A 30 22.37 11.61 13.88
CA GLU A 30 23.28 12.57 13.25
C GLU A 30 22.50 13.69 12.55
N SER A 31 21.37 13.37 11.91
CA SER A 31 20.49 14.37 11.28
C SER A 31 19.93 15.36 12.31
N ILE A 32 19.60 14.91 13.53
CA ILE A 32 19.17 15.80 14.63
C ILE A 32 20.37 16.62 15.11
N ALA A 33 21.55 16.02 15.25
CA ALA A 33 22.74 16.71 15.74
C ALA A 33 23.24 17.83 14.81
N GLN A 34 23.05 17.65 13.49
CA GLN A 34 23.45 18.64 12.47
C GLN A 34 22.37 19.69 12.19
N GLU A 35 21.23 19.66 12.89
CA GLU A 35 20.10 20.54 12.60
C GLU A 35 20.43 22.03 12.83
N HIS A 36 20.29 22.83 11.79
CA HIS A 36 20.21 24.27 11.87
C HIS A 36 18.73 24.68 11.96
N HIS A 37 18.36 25.45 12.97
CA HIS A 37 17.04 25.77 13.54
C HIS A 37 15.88 26.11 12.59
N TYR A 38 15.99 26.08 11.27
CA TYR A 38 14.97 26.65 10.38
C TYR A 38 14.24 25.68 9.45
N ASN A 39 14.68 24.43 9.27
CA ASN A 39 13.92 23.49 8.43
C ASN A 39 14.30 22.02 8.74
N PRO A 40 13.44 21.27 9.44
CA PRO A 40 13.71 19.85 9.67
C PRO A 40 13.71 19.11 8.33
N HIS A 41 14.86 18.56 7.96
CA HIS A 41 15.02 17.78 6.73
C HIS A 41 14.73 16.31 7.01
N THR A 42 13.77 15.73 6.29
CA THR A 42 13.46 14.30 6.34
C THR A 42 14.25 13.57 5.25
N LEU A 43 15.00 12.55 5.65
CA LEU A 43 15.79 11.72 4.76
C LEU A 43 14.91 10.59 4.20
N ASN A 44 14.88 10.44 2.89
CA ASN A 44 14.22 9.31 2.23
C ASN A 44 15.20 8.12 2.22
N VAL A 45 14.92 7.11 3.01
CA VAL A 45 15.80 5.95 3.22
C VAL A 45 15.17 4.71 2.62
N ASP A 46 15.82 4.16 1.60
CA ASP A 46 15.48 2.84 1.08
C ASP A 46 16.35 1.78 1.77
N ALA A 47 15.69 0.76 2.31
CA ALA A 47 16.32 -0.34 3.01
C ALA A 47 16.09 -1.67 2.29
N ILE A 48 17.11 -2.53 2.36
CA ILE A 48 17.05 -3.90 1.86
C ILE A 48 17.48 -4.83 2.99
N GLU A 49 16.69 -5.88 3.25
CA GLU A 49 16.99 -6.89 4.26
C GLU A 49 16.48 -8.26 3.80
N ILE A 50 17.36 -9.25 3.79
CA ILE A 50 17.07 -10.58 3.26
C ILE A 50 16.20 -11.42 4.19
N ASP A 51 16.38 -11.26 5.51
CA ASP A 51 15.65 -12.04 6.50
C ASP A 51 14.22 -11.45 6.69
N PRO A 52 13.15 -12.21 6.38
CA PRO A 52 11.78 -11.72 6.49
C PRO A 52 11.37 -11.39 7.93
N TYR A 53 11.94 -12.08 8.93
CA TYR A 53 11.68 -11.79 10.34
C TYR A 53 12.32 -10.46 10.75
N ILE A 54 13.58 -10.23 10.37
CA ILE A 54 14.28 -8.97 10.64
C ILE A 54 13.60 -7.82 9.89
N ARG A 55 13.17 -8.02 8.64
CA ARG A 55 12.35 -7.04 7.91
C ARG A 55 11.07 -6.65 8.66
N SER A 56 10.41 -7.60 9.32
CA SER A 56 9.21 -7.28 10.09
C SER A 56 9.52 -6.41 11.31
N ILE A 57 10.66 -6.63 11.96
CA ILE A 57 11.15 -5.79 13.05
C ILE A 57 11.45 -4.38 12.55
N LEU A 58 12.21 -4.28 11.45
CA LEU A 58 12.55 -3.00 10.83
C LEU A 58 11.30 -2.20 10.44
N LYS A 59 10.33 -2.87 9.80
CA LYS A 59 9.04 -2.27 9.41
C LYS A 59 8.22 -1.79 10.62
N TYR A 60 8.27 -2.51 11.74
CA TYR A 60 7.62 -2.09 12.97
C TYR A 60 8.35 -0.90 13.62
N GLU A 61 9.68 -0.98 13.78
CA GLU A 61 10.49 0.03 14.47
C GLU A 61 10.39 1.42 13.82
N PHE A 62 10.38 1.49 12.48
CA PHE A 62 10.27 2.77 11.75
C PHE A 62 8.88 3.02 11.17
N GLY A 63 7.94 2.10 11.35
CA GLY A 63 6.60 2.17 10.78
C GLY A 63 5.61 3.04 11.56
N SER A 64 4.47 3.30 10.92
CA SER A 64 3.39 4.10 11.48
C SER A 64 2.77 3.51 12.76
N ALA A 65 2.77 2.18 12.92
CA ALA A 65 2.21 1.50 14.09
C ALA A 65 2.96 1.91 15.37
N ARG A 66 4.28 1.81 15.36
CA ARG A 66 5.11 2.22 16.51
C ARG A 66 5.01 3.72 16.77
N GLN A 67 4.95 4.54 15.73
CA GLN A 67 4.76 5.99 15.86
C GLN A 67 3.42 6.32 16.53
N GLN A 68 2.33 5.61 16.16
CA GLN A 68 1.02 5.78 16.80
C GLN A 68 1.04 5.37 18.27
N GLU A 69 1.71 4.27 18.64
CA GLU A 69 1.88 3.88 20.05
C GLU A 69 2.59 4.95 20.87
N ILE A 70 3.71 5.49 20.33
CA ILE A 70 4.47 6.55 20.97
C ILE A 70 3.59 7.80 21.16
N GLN A 71 2.90 8.22 20.11
CA GLN A 71 2.01 9.39 20.16
C GLN A 71 0.83 9.19 21.12
N HIS A 72 0.25 7.99 21.15
CA HIS A 72 -0.81 7.67 22.11
C HIS A 72 -0.31 7.76 23.56
N THR A 73 0.88 7.22 23.84
CA THR A 73 1.48 7.26 25.17
C THR A 73 1.85 8.69 25.57
N LEU A 74 2.41 9.47 24.63
CA LEU A 74 2.75 10.89 24.86
C LEU A 74 1.51 11.72 25.19
N ARG A 75 0.40 11.54 24.47
CA ARG A 75 -0.89 12.19 24.79
C ARG A 75 -1.35 11.86 26.20
N GLY A 76 -1.23 10.60 26.64
CA GLY A 76 -1.56 10.19 28.02
C GLY A 76 -0.69 10.88 29.09
N PHE A 77 0.55 11.23 28.78
CA PHE A 77 1.38 12.06 29.65
C PHE A 77 0.99 13.54 29.59
N GLU A 78 0.68 14.07 28.43
CA GLU A 78 0.25 15.46 28.23
C GLU A 78 -1.07 15.75 28.93
N ASP A 79 -2.05 14.86 28.86
CA ASP A 79 -3.35 14.98 29.55
C ASP A 79 -3.20 15.06 31.07
N ARG A 80 -2.14 14.45 31.64
CA ARG A 80 -1.84 14.45 33.09
C ARG A 80 -0.92 15.61 33.51
N THR A 81 -0.27 16.27 32.56
CA THR A 81 0.69 17.33 32.81
C THR A 81 0.00 18.69 32.84
N ARG A 82 0.24 19.46 33.87
CA ARG A 82 -0.19 20.87 33.96
C ARG A 82 0.97 21.76 34.43
N TYR A 83 0.99 22.99 33.97
CA TYR A 83 1.95 23.98 34.46
C TYR A 83 1.42 24.67 35.70
N ASP A 84 2.19 24.65 36.80
CA ASP A 84 1.87 25.36 38.03
C ASP A 84 2.64 26.69 38.06
N TYR A 85 1.94 27.78 37.77
CA TYR A 85 2.52 29.11 37.72
C TYR A 85 3.04 29.62 39.08
N LYS A 86 2.62 28.99 40.21
CA LYS A 86 3.13 29.37 41.54
C LYS A 86 4.48 28.71 41.82
N LEU A 87 4.70 27.54 41.29
CA LEU A 87 5.92 26.74 41.45
C LEU A 87 6.89 26.93 40.29
N ASP A 88 6.47 27.62 39.23
CA ASP A 88 7.20 27.84 37.97
C ASP A 88 7.71 26.51 37.36
N LYS A 89 6.89 25.47 37.40
CA LYS A 89 7.23 24.13 36.88
C LYS A 89 6.03 23.30 36.44
N GLU A 90 6.30 22.30 35.59
CA GLU A 90 5.32 21.27 35.24
C GLU A 90 5.09 20.31 36.42
N VAL A 91 3.83 20.03 36.71
CA VAL A 91 3.37 19.10 37.76
C VAL A 91 2.44 18.06 37.16
N GLY A 92 2.28 16.91 37.81
CA GLY A 92 1.39 15.83 37.40
C GLY A 92 2.09 14.54 36.99
N LEU A 93 3.43 14.57 36.77
CA LEU A 93 4.24 13.40 36.48
C LEU A 93 5.32 13.23 37.54
N ASN A 94 5.61 11.98 37.90
CA ASN A 94 6.78 11.64 38.70
C ASN A 94 8.07 11.66 37.86
N ASP A 95 9.24 11.48 38.46
CA ASP A 95 10.51 11.64 37.76
C ASP A 95 10.79 10.50 36.78
N GLU A 96 10.31 9.28 37.03
CA GLU A 96 10.38 8.15 36.09
C GLU A 96 9.50 8.42 34.85
N GLU A 97 8.28 8.92 35.05
CA GLU A 97 7.37 9.29 33.96
C GLU A 97 7.92 10.45 33.11
N LYS A 98 8.56 11.43 33.73
CA LYS A 98 9.24 12.52 33.01
C LYS A 98 10.38 11.99 32.14
N THR A 99 11.18 11.07 32.67
CA THR A 99 12.28 10.42 31.94
C THR A 99 11.72 9.61 30.77
N THR A 100 10.69 8.79 30.99
CA THR A 100 10.03 8.01 29.93
C THR A 100 9.42 8.92 28.86
N ARG A 101 8.74 10.01 29.25
CA ARG A 101 8.21 11.01 28.31
C ARG A 101 9.31 11.65 27.47
N ALA A 102 10.43 12.02 28.07
CA ALA A 102 11.56 12.60 27.36
C ALA A 102 12.15 11.60 26.35
N GLN A 103 12.30 10.35 26.76
CA GLN A 103 12.79 9.27 25.88
C GLN A 103 11.84 9.02 24.71
N LEU A 104 10.53 8.95 24.93
CA LEU A 104 9.54 8.75 23.86
C LEU A 104 9.48 9.96 22.91
N ARG A 105 9.63 11.19 23.40
CA ARG A 105 9.74 12.39 22.55
C ARG A 105 10.98 12.32 21.68
N TYR A 106 12.12 11.90 22.23
CA TYR A 106 13.34 11.71 21.47
C TYR A 106 13.17 10.59 20.41
N GLU A 107 12.58 9.46 20.78
CA GLU A 107 12.26 8.39 19.82
C GLU A 107 11.32 8.85 18.70
N SER A 108 10.31 9.68 19.02
CA SER A 108 9.44 10.25 18.01
C SER A 108 10.21 11.17 17.06
N SER A 109 11.09 12.02 17.61
CA SER A 109 11.88 12.94 16.79
C SER A 109 12.85 12.23 15.84
N LEU A 110 13.42 11.09 16.24
CA LEU A 110 14.24 10.26 15.35
C LEU A 110 13.43 9.74 14.15
N ARG A 111 12.19 9.30 14.37
CA ARG A 111 11.31 8.79 13.30
C ARG A 111 10.86 9.89 12.34
N ASP A 112 10.65 11.10 12.85
CA ASP A 112 10.27 12.24 12.01
C ASP A 112 11.39 12.66 11.04
N ARG A 113 12.63 12.19 11.25
CA ARG A 113 13.79 12.43 10.38
C ARG A 113 13.95 11.41 9.27
N ILE A 114 13.29 10.28 9.35
CA ILE A 114 13.47 9.15 8.43
C ILE A 114 12.12 8.78 7.80
N ASP A 115 12.07 8.83 6.50
CA ASP A 115 11.00 8.21 5.70
C ASP A 115 11.56 6.89 5.12
N LEU A 116 11.27 5.78 5.83
CA LEU A 116 11.85 4.47 5.54
C LEU A 116 10.97 3.63 4.62
N HIS A 117 11.57 3.11 3.55
CA HIS A 117 10.93 2.20 2.62
C HIS A 117 11.76 0.93 2.46
N ILE A 118 11.16 -0.24 2.65
CA ILE A 118 11.79 -1.53 2.35
C ILE A 118 11.51 -1.83 0.89
N VAL A 119 12.54 -1.69 0.03
CA VAL A 119 12.36 -1.70 -1.43
C VAL A 119 12.68 -3.04 -2.08
N HIS A 120 13.41 -3.93 -1.40
CA HIS A 120 13.76 -5.27 -1.89
C HIS A 120 14.19 -6.18 -0.75
N ASP A 121 14.36 -7.46 -1.01
CA ASP A 121 14.85 -8.45 -0.05
C ASP A 121 16.34 -8.76 -0.22
N ASP A 122 16.89 -8.78 -1.42
CA ASP A 122 18.30 -9.08 -1.68
C ASP A 122 18.95 -7.96 -2.51
N PHE A 123 19.96 -7.30 -1.91
CA PHE A 123 20.69 -6.24 -2.59
C PHE A 123 21.41 -6.73 -3.86
N LEU A 124 21.92 -7.95 -3.87
CA LEU A 124 22.67 -8.46 -5.02
C LEU A 124 21.77 -8.67 -6.26
N THR A 125 20.48 -8.88 -6.07
CA THR A 125 19.49 -8.96 -7.15
C THR A 125 18.74 -7.65 -7.40
N PHE A 126 18.85 -6.69 -6.47
CA PHE A 126 18.16 -5.40 -6.56
C PHE A 126 18.59 -4.59 -7.77
N VAL A 127 17.63 -4.07 -8.52
CA VAL A 127 17.81 -3.17 -9.66
C VAL A 127 16.89 -1.99 -9.47
N SER A 128 17.41 -0.78 -9.52
CA SER A 128 16.61 0.45 -9.43
C SER A 128 17.20 1.53 -10.34
N ARG A 129 16.33 2.43 -10.79
CA ARG A 129 16.72 3.65 -11.53
C ARG A 129 16.81 4.87 -10.62
N LYS A 130 16.37 4.72 -9.35
CA LYS A 130 16.47 5.78 -8.34
C LYS A 130 17.93 6.11 -8.10
N THR A 131 18.23 7.39 -7.98
CA THR A 131 19.58 7.88 -7.66
C THR A 131 19.69 8.10 -6.16
N TYR A 132 20.84 7.76 -5.58
CA TYR A 132 21.09 7.89 -4.15
C TYR A 132 22.26 8.86 -3.93
N ASP A 133 22.08 9.78 -2.97
CA ASP A 133 23.15 10.69 -2.54
C ASP A 133 24.15 9.99 -1.62
N LEU A 134 23.66 9.01 -0.83
CA LEU A 134 24.45 8.24 0.12
C LEU A 134 24.03 6.76 0.10
N ILE A 135 25.04 5.88 0.04
CA ILE A 135 24.87 4.45 0.37
C ILE A 135 25.61 4.21 1.68
N LEU A 136 24.85 3.80 2.69
CA LEU A 136 25.36 3.50 4.03
C LEU A 136 25.18 2.00 4.28
N MET A 137 26.29 1.26 4.51
CA MET A 137 26.17 -0.20 4.50
C MET A 137 27.15 -0.89 5.45
N ASN A 138 26.64 -1.97 6.06
CA ASN A 138 27.42 -2.95 6.81
C ASN A 138 27.05 -4.37 6.30
N PRO A 139 27.53 -4.76 5.11
CA PRO A 139 27.14 -6.01 4.47
C PRO A 139 27.70 -7.23 5.20
N PRO A 140 27.11 -8.42 4.98
CA PRO A 140 27.70 -9.67 5.49
C PRO A 140 29.15 -9.81 5.05
N PHE A 141 30.06 -10.11 5.98
CA PHE A 141 31.49 -10.14 5.69
C PHE A 141 31.88 -11.14 4.59
N SER A 142 31.11 -12.22 4.42
CA SER A 142 31.31 -13.21 3.37
C SER A 142 31.07 -12.68 1.96
N ALA A 143 30.15 -11.71 1.80
CA ALA A 143 29.74 -11.12 0.52
C ALA A 143 30.09 -9.62 0.41
N SER A 144 30.91 -9.10 1.33
CA SER A 144 31.14 -7.65 1.44
C SER A 144 31.79 -7.05 0.19
N CYS A 145 32.67 -7.80 -0.49
CA CYS A 145 33.27 -7.37 -1.76
C CYS A 145 32.21 -7.17 -2.86
N GLU A 146 31.33 -8.13 -3.01
CA GLU A 146 30.26 -8.08 -4.04
C GLU A 146 29.28 -6.94 -3.78
N HIS A 147 28.90 -6.75 -2.52
CA HIS A 147 28.02 -5.64 -2.12
C HIS A 147 28.66 -4.28 -2.41
N LEU A 148 29.95 -4.10 -2.04
CA LEU A 148 30.62 -2.82 -2.27
C LEU A 148 30.82 -2.55 -3.76
N LEU A 149 31.20 -3.56 -4.56
CA LEU A 149 31.28 -3.43 -6.01
C LEU A 149 29.94 -3.00 -6.61
N LYS A 150 28.85 -3.64 -6.19
CA LYS A 150 27.50 -3.28 -6.65
C LYS A 150 27.11 -1.86 -6.24
N ALA A 151 27.43 -1.44 -5.01
CA ALA A 151 27.18 -0.07 -4.56
C ALA A 151 27.94 0.97 -5.40
N ILE A 152 29.19 0.68 -5.78
CA ILE A 152 29.97 1.52 -6.68
C ILE A 152 29.30 1.60 -8.05
N GLU A 153 28.90 0.47 -8.62
CA GLU A 153 28.19 0.44 -9.92
C GLU A 153 26.88 1.25 -9.89
N PHE A 154 26.14 1.21 -8.79
CA PHE A 154 24.94 2.03 -8.61
C PHE A 154 25.23 3.53 -8.71
N LEU A 155 26.32 3.99 -8.09
CA LEU A 155 26.65 5.42 -8.05
C LEU A 155 27.47 5.92 -9.24
N LYS A 156 28.05 5.05 -10.05
CA LYS A 156 28.82 5.44 -11.25
C LYS A 156 28.00 6.33 -12.22
N CYS A 157 26.72 6.05 -12.35
CA CYS A 157 25.86 6.76 -13.31
C CYS A 157 25.29 8.08 -12.77
N CYS A 158 25.33 8.33 -11.45
CA CYS A 158 24.67 9.48 -10.84
C CYS A 158 25.57 10.27 -9.86
N GLY A 159 26.69 9.69 -9.44
CA GLY A 159 27.51 10.24 -8.36
C GLY A 159 26.86 10.02 -7.00
N GLY A 160 27.63 10.24 -5.93
CA GLY A 160 27.16 10.10 -4.54
C GLY A 160 28.27 9.60 -3.60
N LYS A 161 27.88 9.30 -2.37
CA LYS A 161 28.81 8.88 -1.32
C LYS A 161 28.54 7.46 -0.89
N ILE A 162 29.60 6.68 -0.63
CA ILE A 162 29.50 5.35 -0.04
C ILE A 162 30.24 5.37 1.30
N ARG A 163 29.61 4.79 2.32
CA ARG A 163 30.20 4.53 3.63
C ARG A 163 29.94 3.08 3.96
N CYS A 164 31.01 2.28 3.93
CA CYS A 164 30.93 0.83 4.05
C CYS A 164 31.83 0.30 5.15
N LEU A 165 31.25 -0.51 6.05
CA LEU A 165 32.03 -1.33 6.99
C LEU A 165 32.23 -2.73 6.38
N LEU A 166 33.45 -3.22 6.35
CA LEU A 166 33.74 -4.54 5.83
C LEU A 166 34.95 -5.16 6.53
N ASN A 167 35.18 -6.45 6.30
CA ASN A 167 36.39 -7.13 6.80
C ASN A 167 37.62 -6.51 6.18
N ALA A 168 38.61 -6.10 7.00
CA ALA A 168 39.85 -5.49 6.56
C ALA A 168 40.62 -6.34 5.52
N GLU A 169 40.51 -7.66 5.60
CA GLU A 169 41.12 -8.57 4.62
C GLU A 169 40.54 -8.42 3.20
N THR A 170 39.33 -7.89 3.07
CA THR A 170 38.69 -7.63 1.76
C THR A 170 39.45 -6.55 0.97
N VAL A 171 39.99 -5.55 1.67
CA VAL A 171 40.76 -4.44 1.07
C VAL A 171 42.28 -4.69 1.06
N ARG A 172 42.80 -5.58 1.93
CA ARG A 172 44.25 -5.83 2.03
C ARG A 172 44.79 -6.80 1.00
N GLY A 173 43.98 -7.76 0.54
CA GLY A 173 44.50 -8.87 -0.28
C GLY A 173 43.77 -9.03 -1.62
N PRO A 174 44.43 -8.83 -2.77
CA PRO A 174 43.87 -8.96 -4.10
C PRO A 174 43.81 -10.42 -4.59
N TYR A 175 43.35 -11.35 -3.74
CA TYR A 175 43.37 -12.79 -4.03
C TYR A 175 42.32 -13.27 -5.03
N SER A 176 41.37 -12.42 -5.41
CA SER A 176 40.36 -12.75 -6.41
C SER A 176 40.18 -11.62 -7.43
N ALA A 177 39.65 -11.94 -8.60
CA ALA A 177 39.36 -10.95 -9.63
C ALA A 177 38.42 -9.81 -9.14
N GLN A 178 37.45 -10.15 -8.29
CA GLN A 178 36.55 -9.17 -7.68
C GLN A 178 37.31 -8.22 -6.74
N ARG A 179 38.23 -8.73 -5.91
CA ARG A 179 39.04 -7.88 -5.02
C ARG A 179 40.02 -7.02 -5.79
N GLN A 180 40.57 -7.52 -6.90
CA GLN A 180 41.40 -6.71 -7.79
C GLN A 180 40.61 -5.57 -8.42
N LEU A 181 39.38 -5.85 -8.91
CA LEU A 181 38.49 -4.83 -9.43
C LEU A 181 38.11 -3.81 -8.34
N LEU A 182 37.82 -4.27 -7.12
CA LEU A 182 37.56 -3.38 -6.00
C LEU A 182 38.71 -2.44 -5.72
N GLN A 183 39.96 -2.94 -5.68
CA GLN A 183 41.15 -2.10 -5.49
C GLN A 183 41.28 -1.04 -6.57
N GLN A 184 41.02 -1.41 -7.85
CA GLN A 184 41.06 -0.44 -8.95
C GLN A 184 40.05 0.69 -8.72
N TYR A 185 38.84 0.37 -8.28
CA TYR A 185 37.84 1.40 -7.98
C TYR A 185 38.18 2.25 -6.75
N LEU A 186 38.75 1.65 -5.71
CA LEU A 186 39.19 2.40 -4.53
C LEU A 186 40.32 3.40 -4.90
N GLU A 187 41.21 3.03 -5.79
CA GLU A 187 42.28 3.91 -6.31
C GLU A 187 41.68 4.97 -7.25
N GLU A 188 40.80 4.58 -8.19
CA GLU A 188 40.16 5.47 -9.16
C GLU A 188 39.39 6.62 -8.48
N TYR A 189 38.66 6.31 -7.41
CA TYR A 189 37.85 7.31 -6.68
C TYR A 189 38.56 7.93 -5.49
N GLY A 190 39.85 7.59 -5.26
CA GLY A 190 40.62 8.11 -4.13
C GLY A 190 39.99 7.79 -2.78
N ALA A 191 39.54 6.54 -2.62
CA ALA A 191 38.83 6.10 -1.42
C ALA A 191 39.67 6.17 -0.16
N GLU A 192 39.12 6.63 0.94
CA GLU A 192 39.75 6.60 2.26
C GLU A 192 39.42 5.26 2.94
N VAL A 193 40.44 4.57 3.41
CA VAL A 193 40.30 3.29 4.13
C VAL A 193 40.88 3.43 5.52
N GLU A 194 40.01 3.37 6.53
CA GLU A 194 40.39 3.42 7.94
C GLU A 194 40.25 2.03 8.58
N ILE A 195 41.30 1.53 9.20
CA ILE A 195 41.26 0.24 9.88
C ILE A 195 40.86 0.43 11.34
N LEU A 196 39.76 -0.20 11.72
CA LEU A 196 39.19 -0.15 13.06
C LEU A 196 39.46 -1.47 13.79
N ALA A 197 40.26 -1.41 14.84
CA ALA A 197 40.44 -2.53 15.75
C ALA A 197 39.30 -2.57 16.75
N ASP A 198 38.83 -3.76 17.11
CA ASP A 198 37.83 -4.00 18.14
C ASP A 198 36.45 -3.30 17.90
N ALA A 199 36.13 -2.96 16.65
CA ALA A 199 34.92 -2.22 16.31
C ALA A 199 33.59 -2.92 16.69
N PHE A 200 33.61 -4.24 16.83
CA PHE A 200 32.42 -5.04 17.19
C PHE A 200 32.52 -5.75 18.55
N LYS A 201 33.40 -5.27 19.43
CA LYS A 201 33.63 -5.88 20.73
C LYS A 201 32.40 -5.79 21.65
N ASP A 202 31.65 -4.69 21.51
CA ASP A 202 30.41 -4.41 22.26
C ASP A 202 29.13 -4.62 21.43
N ALA A 203 29.25 -5.18 20.23
CA ALA A 203 28.12 -5.41 19.34
C ALA A 203 27.29 -6.66 19.78
N GLU A 204 26.02 -6.72 19.41
CA GLU A 204 25.11 -7.85 19.66
C GLU A 204 25.72 -9.20 19.18
N ARG A 205 26.51 -9.16 18.07
CA ARG A 205 27.34 -10.26 17.57
C ARG A 205 28.79 -9.87 17.69
N GLN A 206 29.42 -10.29 18.78
CA GLN A 206 30.85 -10.06 18.98
C GLN A 206 31.65 -10.83 17.95
N THR A 207 32.65 -10.18 17.35
CA THR A 207 33.58 -10.79 16.41
C THR A 207 34.98 -10.16 16.59
N ASP A 208 36.01 -11.00 16.58
CA ASP A 208 37.42 -10.57 16.66
C ASP A 208 37.97 -10.11 15.29
N VAL A 209 37.09 -9.89 14.31
CA VAL A 209 37.49 -9.51 12.95
C VAL A 209 37.89 -8.04 12.91
N THR A 210 39.07 -7.76 12.42
CA THR A 210 39.48 -6.39 12.11
C THR A 210 38.63 -5.81 10.98
N VAL A 211 38.02 -4.67 11.20
CA VAL A 211 37.08 -4.02 10.27
C VAL A 211 37.77 -2.86 9.56
N ALA A 212 37.44 -2.66 8.30
CA ALA A 212 37.79 -1.48 7.54
C ALA A 212 36.55 -0.62 7.31
N LEU A 213 36.63 0.66 7.62
CA LEU A 213 35.67 1.66 7.17
C LEU A 213 36.19 2.25 5.86
N VAL A 214 35.44 2.03 4.81
CA VAL A 214 35.73 2.55 3.46
C VAL A 214 34.80 3.73 3.17
N ARG A 215 35.41 4.85 2.81
CA ARG A 215 34.71 6.08 2.38
C ARG A 215 35.02 6.35 0.93
N ILE A 216 34.03 6.39 0.09
CA ILE A 216 34.16 6.67 -1.34
C ILE A 216 33.23 7.81 -1.68
N ASP A 217 33.74 8.84 -2.33
CA ASP A 217 32.98 9.94 -2.87
C ASP A 217 33.08 9.88 -4.40
N ILE A 218 32.01 9.44 -5.06
CA ILE A 218 31.93 9.31 -6.51
C ILE A 218 31.40 10.64 -7.08
N PRO A 219 32.17 11.31 -7.95
CA PRO A 219 31.76 12.58 -8.51
C PRO A 219 30.51 12.41 -9.39
N ARG A 220 29.63 13.41 -9.41
CA ARG A 220 28.50 13.41 -10.31
C ARG A 220 29.01 13.46 -11.76
N PRO A 221 28.50 12.58 -12.65
CA PRO A 221 28.93 12.60 -14.05
C PRO A 221 28.50 13.91 -14.71
N THR A 222 29.37 14.44 -15.56
CA THR A 222 29.00 15.51 -16.48
C THR A 222 28.17 14.89 -17.59
N TYR A 223 26.90 15.28 -17.70
CA TYR A 223 26.08 14.80 -18.80
C TYR A 223 26.52 15.45 -20.12
N HIS A 224 26.93 14.63 -21.07
CA HIS A 224 27.22 15.08 -22.43
C HIS A 224 25.98 14.88 -23.30
N SER A 225 25.59 15.90 -24.03
CA SER A 225 24.48 15.83 -24.96
C SER A 225 24.81 14.95 -26.15
N GLU A 226 24.09 13.85 -26.32
CA GLU A 226 24.19 13.01 -27.50
C GLU A 226 23.64 13.74 -28.73
N ILE A 227 22.60 14.54 -28.58
CA ILE A 227 22.03 15.38 -29.66
C ILE A 227 23.08 16.38 -30.09
N TYR A 228 23.75 17.06 -29.16
CA TYR A 228 24.82 18.00 -29.49
C TYR A 228 25.97 17.30 -30.24
N SER A 229 26.40 16.14 -29.75
CA SER A 229 27.45 15.35 -30.41
C SER A 229 27.03 14.90 -31.80
N ARG A 230 25.81 14.41 -31.96
CA ARG A 230 25.25 14.01 -33.28
C ARG A 230 25.04 15.20 -34.23
N LEU A 231 24.56 16.33 -33.74
CA LEU A 231 24.44 17.55 -34.56
C LEU A 231 25.80 18.08 -34.99
N LYS A 232 26.82 17.90 -34.16
CA LYS A 232 28.20 18.27 -34.48
C LYS A 232 28.82 17.32 -35.53
N GLU A 233 28.40 16.05 -35.54
CA GLU A 233 28.87 15.03 -36.48
C GLU A 233 28.02 14.93 -37.74
N ALA A 234 26.72 15.34 -37.69
CA ALA A 234 25.77 15.06 -38.74
C ALA A 234 25.26 16.33 -39.43
N SER A 235 25.75 16.53 -40.64
CA SER A 235 25.02 17.31 -41.65
C SER A 235 23.97 16.50 -42.44
N ASN A 236 23.68 15.26 -42.08
CA ASN A 236 22.68 14.40 -42.77
C ASN A 236 22.05 13.39 -41.82
N ILE A 237 20.74 13.53 -41.46
CA ILE A 237 19.97 12.47 -40.80
C ILE A 237 18.54 12.41 -41.35
N GLU A 238 18.15 11.21 -41.83
CA GLU A 238 16.76 10.81 -42.07
C GLU A 238 16.13 10.27 -40.75
N GLN A 239 14.88 10.66 -40.46
CA GLN A 239 14.14 10.24 -39.28
C GLN A 239 13.57 8.83 -39.44
N PRO A 240 13.74 7.90 -38.51
CA PRO A 240 13.01 6.62 -38.52
C PRO A 240 11.57 6.79 -38.01
N GLN A 241 10.61 6.25 -38.76
CA GLN A 241 9.21 6.12 -38.32
C GLN A 241 9.07 4.96 -37.36
N THR A 242 8.46 5.20 -36.19
CA THR A 242 8.13 4.15 -35.21
C THR A 242 6.71 3.67 -35.46
N GLU A 243 6.55 2.46 -35.94
CA GLU A 243 5.25 1.78 -35.99
C GLU A 243 4.85 1.29 -34.60
N ALA A 244 3.62 1.61 -34.20
CA ALA A 244 3.02 1.13 -32.96
C ALA A 244 2.67 -0.35 -33.10
N THR A 245 3.35 -1.21 -32.37
CA THR A 245 3.05 -2.64 -32.31
C THR A 245 1.91 -2.87 -31.32
N GLU A 246 0.83 -3.51 -31.78
CA GLU A 246 -0.26 -3.99 -30.93
C GLU A 246 0.26 -5.01 -29.91
N LEU A 247 0.17 -4.67 -28.63
CA LEU A 247 0.54 -5.53 -27.52
C LEU A 247 -0.56 -6.55 -27.24
N THR A 248 -0.26 -7.82 -27.40
CA THR A 248 -1.14 -8.94 -27.07
C THR A 248 -1.36 -9.03 -25.55
N LEU A 249 -2.63 -9.18 -25.15
CA LEU A 249 -3.21 -9.08 -23.81
C LEU A 249 -2.88 -10.26 -22.84
N THR A 250 -1.76 -10.93 -22.97
CA THR A 250 -1.54 -12.18 -22.21
C THR A 250 -1.06 -11.97 -20.77
N ASP A 251 -0.44 -10.84 -20.45
CA ASP A 251 -0.11 -10.53 -19.04
C ASP A 251 -0.18 -9.02 -18.77
N PHE A 252 -1.31 -8.61 -18.19
CA PHE A 252 -1.57 -7.20 -17.88
C PHE A 252 -0.50 -6.59 -16.97
N LEU A 253 -0.02 -7.36 -15.97
CA LEU A 253 0.94 -6.85 -14.99
C LEU A 253 2.34 -6.70 -15.59
N GLU A 254 2.77 -7.67 -16.39
CA GLU A 254 4.05 -7.57 -17.09
C GLU A 254 4.03 -6.42 -18.09
N ASN A 255 2.94 -6.28 -18.83
CA ASN A 255 2.79 -5.18 -19.80
C ASN A 255 2.84 -3.80 -19.15
N ILE A 256 2.14 -3.60 -18.02
CA ILE A 256 2.14 -2.30 -17.33
C ILE A 256 3.51 -1.98 -16.71
N VAL A 257 4.23 -3.00 -16.22
CA VAL A 257 5.62 -2.85 -15.75
C VAL A 257 6.57 -2.55 -16.90
N GLN A 258 6.42 -3.21 -18.04
CA GLN A 258 7.20 -2.90 -19.25
C GLN A 258 6.96 -1.47 -19.74
N GLN A 259 5.71 -1.01 -19.74
CA GLN A 259 5.37 0.37 -20.10
C GLN A 259 6.00 1.37 -19.12
N PHE A 260 5.93 1.10 -17.80
CA PHE A 260 6.59 1.91 -16.78
C PHE A 260 8.11 1.99 -17.03
N ASN A 261 8.74 0.84 -17.28
CA ASN A 261 10.18 0.76 -17.56
C ASN A 261 10.55 1.57 -18.81
N PHE A 262 9.79 1.42 -19.88
CA PHE A 262 10.02 2.15 -21.11
C PHE A 262 9.87 3.67 -20.90
N GLU A 263 8.77 4.12 -20.29
CA GLU A 263 8.52 5.54 -20.03
C GLU A 263 9.61 6.16 -19.15
N THR A 264 10.06 5.42 -18.10
CA THR A 264 11.11 5.91 -17.21
C THR A 264 12.46 6.01 -17.93
N ASP A 265 12.83 5.01 -18.75
CA ASP A 265 14.09 5.03 -19.50
C ASP A 265 14.13 6.19 -20.51
N VAL A 266 13.06 6.39 -21.25
CA VAL A 266 12.94 7.50 -22.23
C VAL A 266 12.98 8.85 -21.52
N GLY A 267 12.23 9.00 -20.42
CA GLY A 267 12.18 10.27 -19.68
C GLY A 267 13.52 10.61 -19.03
N ILE A 268 14.21 9.61 -18.43
CA ILE A 268 15.55 9.83 -17.87
C ILE A 268 16.55 10.22 -18.97
N ALA A 269 16.50 9.55 -20.13
CA ALA A 269 17.37 9.89 -21.26
C ALA A 269 17.12 11.33 -21.73
N LEU A 270 15.85 11.75 -21.84
CA LEU A 270 15.49 13.11 -22.21
C LEU A 270 15.96 14.16 -21.20
N ILE A 271 15.79 13.87 -19.89
CA ILE A 271 16.26 14.78 -18.83
C ILE A 271 17.78 14.92 -18.88
N ARG A 272 18.52 13.81 -19.03
CA ARG A 272 19.99 13.83 -19.16
C ARG A 272 20.44 14.61 -20.37
N GLU A 273 19.77 14.41 -21.50
CA GLU A 273 20.05 15.15 -22.73
C GLU A 273 19.83 16.66 -22.54
N TYR A 274 18.68 17.04 -21.96
CA TYR A 274 18.42 18.45 -21.65
C TYR A 274 19.47 19.06 -20.71
N LEU A 275 19.88 18.34 -19.64
CA LEU A 275 20.92 18.80 -18.74
C LEU A 275 22.27 18.96 -19.42
N GLY A 276 22.62 18.06 -20.36
CA GLY A 276 23.83 18.15 -21.18
C GLY A 276 23.81 19.33 -22.15
N MET A 277 22.63 19.69 -22.70
CA MET A 277 22.46 20.83 -23.60
C MET A 277 22.33 22.17 -22.88
N ARG A 278 21.89 22.18 -21.63
CA ARG A 278 21.57 23.39 -20.86
C ARG A 278 22.67 24.47 -20.90
N PRO A 279 23.97 24.17 -20.72
CA PRO A 279 25.01 25.19 -20.80
C PRO A 279 25.04 25.91 -22.12
N TYR A 280 24.77 25.19 -23.22
CA TYR A 280 24.79 25.74 -24.59
C TYR A 280 23.54 26.57 -24.92
N LEU A 281 22.40 26.25 -24.28
CA LEU A 281 21.15 26.98 -24.45
C LEU A 281 21.14 28.33 -23.74
N MET A 282 22.00 28.51 -22.72
CA MET A 282 22.05 29.71 -21.87
C MET A 282 23.19 30.66 -22.25
N GLU A 283 24.23 30.20 -22.97
CA GLU A 283 25.42 31.04 -23.32
C GLU A 283 25.20 32.09 -24.39
N SER A 284 24.09 32.05 -25.09
CA SER A 284 23.85 32.94 -26.26
C SER A 284 23.33 34.34 -25.92
N ILE A 285 23.06 34.63 -24.63
CA ILE A 285 22.48 35.93 -24.20
C ILE A 285 23.30 36.50 -23.06
N PRO A 286 23.81 37.75 -23.16
CA PRO A 286 24.50 38.39 -22.03
C PRO A 286 23.58 38.47 -20.78
N PRO A 287 24.08 38.29 -19.55
CA PRO A 287 23.29 38.34 -18.34
C PRO A 287 22.64 39.73 -18.19
N GLY A 288 21.35 39.79 -18.34
CA GLY A 288 20.53 40.98 -18.20
C GLY A 288 19.19 40.64 -17.54
N GLN A 289 18.35 41.62 -17.29
CA GLN A 289 17.08 41.50 -16.58
C GLN A 289 16.06 40.49 -17.19
N TYR A 290 16.35 39.86 -18.33
CA TYR A 290 15.47 38.95 -19.08
C TYR A 290 16.23 37.70 -19.56
N SER A 291 17.09 37.10 -18.73
CA SER A 291 17.93 35.96 -19.13
C SER A 291 17.29 34.59 -18.86
N ASP A 292 15.99 34.45 -18.97
CA ASP A 292 15.34 33.14 -18.88
C ASP A 292 15.56 32.34 -20.18
N SER A 293 15.95 31.10 -20.04
CA SER A 293 16.10 30.17 -21.15
C SER A 293 14.77 30.06 -21.92
N THR A 294 14.82 30.21 -23.27
CA THR A 294 13.64 30.06 -24.13
C THR A 294 13.15 28.61 -24.20
N LEU A 295 14.03 27.64 -23.88
CA LEU A 295 13.67 26.23 -23.78
C LEU A 295 13.86 25.78 -22.35
N VAL A 296 12.75 25.45 -21.70
CA VAL A 296 12.71 24.96 -20.30
C VAL A 296 12.03 23.59 -20.30
N LEU A 297 12.75 22.56 -19.85
CA LEU A 297 12.14 21.27 -19.50
C LEU A 297 11.71 21.32 -18.04
N SER A 298 10.42 21.17 -17.78
CA SER A 298 9.88 21.07 -16.42
C SER A 298 9.31 19.69 -16.15
N VAL A 299 9.42 19.23 -14.91
CA VAL A 299 8.83 17.98 -14.43
C VAL A 299 7.72 18.34 -13.44
N GLY A 300 6.50 17.86 -13.71
CA GLY A 300 5.33 18.17 -12.89
C GLY A 300 4.77 19.57 -13.10
N THR A 301 3.94 20.01 -12.15
CA THR A 301 3.22 21.28 -12.19
C THR A 301 3.89 22.42 -11.41
N ASP A 302 4.94 22.11 -10.66
CA ASP A 302 5.63 23.13 -9.85
C ASP A 302 6.70 23.83 -10.69
N HIS A 303 6.34 25.01 -11.20
CA HIS A 303 7.21 25.89 -11.98
C HIS A 303 8.35 26.54 -11.18
N ARG A 304 8.47 26.26 -9.87
CA ARG A 304 9.48 26.83 -8.99
C ARG A 304 10.75 25.99 -8.86
N SER A 305 10.76 24.76 -9.39
CA SER A 305 11.93 23.89 -9.31
C SER A 305 13.04 24.39 -10.24
N ARG A 306 14.29 24.34 -9.75
CA ARG A 306 15.50 24.80 -10.46
C ARG A 306 15.90 23.90 -11.65
N GLY A 307 14.98 23.29 -12.32
CA GLY A 307 15.17 22.40 -13.47
C GLY A 307 14.66 20.99 -13.23
N PRO A 308 14.66 20.12 -14.26
CA PRO A 308 14.13 18.78 -14.16
C PRO A 308 15.05 17.89 -13.32
N HIS A 309 14.51 17.33 -12.25
CA HIS A 309 15.21 16.34 -11.43
C HIS A 309 14.73 14.93 -11.79
N ILE A 310 15.65 13.99 -11.96
CA ILE A 310 15.33 12.59 -12.29
C ILE A 310 14.45 11.97 -11.22
N ASN A 311 14.73 12.22 -9.94
CA ASN A 311 13.93 11.67 -8.85
C ASN A 311 12.49 12.21 -8.83
N ASP A 312 12.28 13.50 -9.14
CA ASP A 312 10.93 14.09 -9.25
C ASP A 312 10.15 13.45 -10.40
N PHE A 313 10.82 13.24 -11.55
CA PHE A 313 10.22 12.53 -12.68
C PHE A 313 9.85 11.09 -12.31
N LEU A 314 10.76 10.34 -11.66
CA LEU A 314 10.51 8.98 -11.21
C LEU A 314 9.35 8.93 -10.19
N HIS A 315 9.31 9.88 -9.26
CA HIS A 315 8.23 9.98 -8.27
C HIS A 315 6.86 10.15 -8.96
N LEU A 316 6.74 11.12 -9.85
CA LEU A 316 5.49 11.38 -10.58
C LEU A 316 5.09 10.21 -11.50
N THR A 317 6.07 9.59 -12.17
CA THR A 317 5.82 8.44 -13.04
C THR A 317 5.35 7.24 -12.21
N ARG A 318 5.98 6.95 -11.05
CA ARG A 318 5.50 5.91 -10.12
C ARG A 318 4.08 6.19 -9.66
N GLN A 319 3.80 7.41 -9.24
CA GLN A 319 2.46 7.81 -8.82
C GLN A 319 1.42 7.54 -9.91
N LYS A 320 1.72 7.90 -11.16
CA LYS A 320 0.87 7.65 -12.32
C LYS A 320 0.58 6.15 -12.48
N TYR A 321 1.60 5.30 -12.43
CA TYR A 321 1.44 3.86 -12.66
C TYR A 321 0.81 3.14 -11.48
N TRP A 322 1.13 3.49 -10.24
CA TRP A 322 0.42 2.98 -9.07
C TRP A 322 -1.05 3.38 -9.10
N ASN A 323 -1.38 4.63 -9.40
CA ASN A 323 -2.76 5.07 -9.58
C ASN A 323 -3.46 4.27 -10.68
N ALA A 324 -2.84 4.10 -11.85
CA ALA A 324 -3.41 3.35 -12.95
C ALA A 324 -3.69 1.88 -12.57
N LEU A 325 -2.77 1.23 -11.85
CA LEU A 325 -2.93 -0.14 -11.37
C LEU A 325 -4.10 -0.27 -10.39
N PHE A 326 -4.18 0.62 -9.38
CA PHE A 326 -5.24 0.58 -8.37
C PHE A 326 -6.61 1.05 -8.90
N HIS A 327 -6.67 1.78 -10.02
CA HIS A 327 -7.94 2.09 -10.70
C HIS A 327 -8.37 1.00 -11.70
N ASN A 328 -7.55 -0.03 -11.90
CA ASN A 328 -7.88 -1.09 -12.85
C ASN A 328 -8.76 -2.17 -12.20
N ASP A 329 -9.93 -2.43 -12.80
CA ASP A 329 -10.86 -3.42 -12.28
C ASP A 329 -10.33 -4.86 -12.33
N LYS A 330 -9.39 -5.20 -13.22
CA LYS A 330 -8.74 -6.51 -13.24
C LYS A 330 -7.92 -6.74 -11.97
N PHE A 331 -7.32 -5.69 -11.44
CA PHE A 331 -6.51 -5.73 -10.22
C PHE A 331 -7.35 -5.57 -8.95
N MET A 332 -8.27 -4.60 -8.93
CA MET A 332 -9.04 -4.20 -7.74
C MET A 332 -10.47 -4.74 -7.71
N GLY A 333 -10.96 -5.36 -8.79
CA GLY A 333 -12.37 -5.70 -8.95
C GLY A 333 -12.95 -6.64 -7.89
N LYS A 334 -12.11 -7.51 -7.32
CA LYS A 334 -12.52 -8.46 -6.27
C LYS A 334 -12.59 -7.85 -4.87
N LEU A 335 -12.00 -6.68 -4.65
CA LEU A 335 -12.03 -6.01 -3.36
C LEU A 335 -13.38 -5.35 -3.09
N THR A 336 -13.81 -5.37 -1.83
CA THR A 336 -14.95 -4.59 -1.36
C THR A 336 -14.62 -3.09 -1.42
N SER A 337 -15.66 -2.25 -1.43
CA SER A 337 -15.50 -0.79 -1.51
C SER A 337 -14.63 -0.24 -0.37
N GLU A 338 -14.76 -0.79 0.84
CA GLU A 338 -13.96 -0.39 2.00
C GLU A 338 -12.47 -0.72 1.83
N LEU A 339 -12.15 -1.93 1.34
CA LEU A 339 -10.77 -2.32 1.05
C LEU A 339 -10.19 -1.53 -0.12
N ARG A 340 -10.97 -1.27 -1.18
CA ARG A 340 -10.55 -0.40 -2.28
C ARG A 340 -10.15 0.97 -1.77
N GLN A 341 -10.99 1.60 -0.93
CA GLN A 341 -10.69 2.92 -0.38
C GLN A 341 -9.41 2.90 0.46
N LYS A 342 -9.23 1.89 1.32
CA LYS A 342 -7.99 1.71 2.09
C LYS A 342 -6.76 1.69 1.19
N TYR A 343 -6.80 0.95 0.08
CA TYR A 343 -5.67 0.85 -0.85
C TYR A 343 -5.50 2.12 -1.69
N TYR A 344 -6.56 2.83 -2.07
CA TYR A 344 -6.45 4.16 -2.68
C TYR A 344 -5.73 5.16 -1.77
N ASP A 345 -6.05 5.15 -0.48
CA ASP A 345 -5.40 6.02 0.51
C ASP A 345 -3.91 5.65 0.71
N MET A 346 -3.55 4.38 0.47
CA MET A 346 -2.15 3.91 0.50
C MET A 346 -1.34 4.33 -0.73
N VAL A 347 -1.97 4.60 -1.88
CA VAL A 347 -1.24 4.92 -3.13
C VAL A 347 -0.26 6.07 -2.93
N GLY A 348 -0.64 7.09 -2.16
CA GLY A 348 0.27 8.20 -1.83
C GLY A 348 1.56 7.77 -1.14
N LYS A 349 1.55 6.65 -0.39
CA LYS A 349 2.73 6.08 0.26
C LYS A 349 3.52 5.17 -0.69
N LEU A 350 2.83 4.49 -1.61
CA LEU A 350 3.44 3.58 -2.58
C LEU A 350 4.29 4.28 -3.64
N VAL A 351 4.12 5.58 -3.81
CA VAL A 351 4.93 6.41 -4.72
C VAL A 351 6.43 6.27 -4.47
N ASN A 352 6.82 5.98 -3.23
CA ASN A 352 8.21 5.78 -2.85
C ASN A 352 8.74 4.37 -3.17
N TYR A 353 7.85 3.41 -3.45
CA TYR A 353 8.25 2.08 -3.89
C TYR A 353 8.43 2.01 -5.40
N ASP A 354 9.47 1.33 -5.87
CA ASP A 354 9.66 1.10 -7.29
C ASP A 354 8.49 0.29 -7.86
N PHE A 355 8.04 0.67 -9.05
CA PHE A 355 6.96 0.00 -9.75
C PHE A 355 7.50 -1.24 -10.47
N THR A 356 7.67 -2.33 -9.70
CA THR A 356 8.22 -3.61 -10.16
C THR A 356 7.21 -4.73 -9.97
N LEU A 357 7.35 -5.81 -10.74
CA LEU A 357 6.52 -7.00 -10.59
C LEU A 357 6.62 -7.57 -9.18
N PHE A 358 7.81 -7.55 -8.58
CA PHE A 358 8.03 -7.99 -7.20
C PHE A 358 7.18 -7.19 -6.20
N ASN A 359 7.25 -5.86 -6.24
CA ASN A 359 6.49 -5.01 -5.32
C ASN A 359 4.97 -5.14 -5.54
N ILE A 360 4.53 -5.27 -6.78
CA ILE A 360 3.13 -5.52 -7.12
C ILE A 360 2.68 -6.87 -6.54
N GLN A 361 3.49 -7.92 -6.65
CA GLN A 361 3.19 -9.23 -6.09
C GLN A 361 3.14 -9.20 -4.55
N GLN A 362 4.07 -8.49 -3.88
CA GLN A 362 4.03 -8.35 -2.42
C GLN A 362 2.75 -7.66 -1.94
N ILE A 363 2.36 -6.57 -2.59
CA ILE A 363 1.10 -5.88 -2.28
C ILE A 363 -0.09 -6.80 -2.56
N SER A 364 -0.07 -7.57 -3.65
CA SER A 364 -1.13 -8.52 -3.98
C SER A 364 -1.27 -9.63 -2.94
N LEU A 365 -0.16 -10.11 -2.37
CA LEU A 365 -0.17 -11.08 -1.27
C LEU A 365 -0.76 -10.48 0.01
N GLU A 366 -0.39 -9.25 0.35
CA GLU A 366 -0.98 -8.51 1.48
C GLU A 366 -2.49 -8.31 1.27
N MET A 367 -2.89 -7.88 0.07
CA MET A 367 -4.29 -7.71 -0.31
C MET A 367 -5.09 -9.03 -0.20
N ASN A 368 -4.50 -10.16 -0.63
CA ASN A 368 -5.14 -11.47 -0.52
C ASN A 368 -5.33 -11.91 0.94
N ALA A 369 -4.34 -11.68 1.78
CA ALA A 369 -4.44 -11.99 3.21
C ALA A 369 -5.54 -11.16 3.89
N GLU A 370 -5.63 -9.87 3.57
CA GLU A 370 -6.66 -8.97 4.10
C GLU A 370 -8.04 -9.19 3.48
N LEU A 371 -8.10 -9.64 2.22
CA LEU A 371 -9.35 -9.87 1.51
C LEU A 371 -10.24 -10.87 2.25
N SER A 372 -9.67 -11.96 2.76
CA SER A 372 -10.40 -12.97 3.53
C SER A 372 -11.05 -12.37 4.76
N GLN A 373 -10.34 -11.55 5.52
CA GLN A 373 -10.88 -10.88 6.71
C GLN A 373 -11.86 -9.77 6.30
N GLY A 374 -11.50 -8.96 5.32
CA GLY A 374 -12.34 -7.85 4.85
C GLY A 374 -13.66 -8.30 4.23
N ILE A 375 -13.69 -9.45 3.53
CA ILE A 375 -14.95 -10.05 3.06
C ILE A 375 -15.78 -10.52 4.24
N GLN A 376 -15.18 -11.15 5.26
CA GLN A 376 -15.91 -11.57 6.46
C GLN A 376 -16.54 -10.37 7.17
N ASP A 377 -15.78 -9.31 7.37
CA ASP A 377 -16.27 -8.07 7.99
C ASP A 377 -17.39 -7.45 7.15
N THR A 378 -17.25 -7.44 5.83
CA THR A 378 -18.29 -6.95 4.90
C THR A 378 -19.55 -7.82 4.96
N ILE A 379 -19.41 -9.15 5.04
CA ILE A 379 -20.53 -10.08 5.21
C ILE A 379 -21.31 -9.73 6.49
N PHE A 380 -20.63 -9.53 7.62
CA PHE A 380 -21.30 -9.21 8.88
C PHE A 380 -21.92 -7.81 8.87
N LYS A 381 -21.24 -6.79 8.34
CA LYS A 381 -21.80 -5.43 8.17
C LYS A 381 -23.04 -5.45 7.26
N LEU A 382 -22.97 -6.19 6.15
CA LEU A 382 -24.08 -6.33 5.22
C LEU A 382 -25.28 -7.05 5.88
N PHE A 383 -25.01 -8.09 6.66
CA PHE A 383 -26.04 -8.80 7.41
C PHE A 383 -26.73 -7.89 8.44
N GLU A 384 -25.98 -7.09 9.19
CA GLU A 384 -26.53 -6.10 10.14
C GLU A 384 -27.39 -5.07 9.42
N ARG A 385 -26.89 -4.55 8.29
CA ARG A 385 -27.64 -3.62 7.45
C ARG A 385 -28.94 -4.23 6.92
N PHE A 386 -28.94 -5.50 6.55
CA PHE A 386 -30.14 -6.20 6.05
C PHE A 386 -31.11 -6.58 7.16
N THR A 387 -30.65 -6.69 8.40
CA THR A 387 -31.43 -7.18 9.53
C THR A 387 -31.65 -6.09 10.58
N VAL A 388 -30.76 -6.00 11.57
CA VAL A 388 -30.95 -5.19 12.80
C VAL A 388 -31.13 -3.71 12.48
N GLU A 389 -30.31 -3.15 11.61
CA GLU A 389 -30.27 -1.71 11.35
C GLU A 389 -31.57 -1.18 10.73
N HIS A 390 -32.19 -1.96 9.84
CA HIS A 390 -33.37 -1.54 9.10
C HIS A 390 -34.61 -2.40 9.36
N SER A 391 -34.64 -3.19 10.44
CA SER A 391 -35.84 -3.90 10.88
C SER A 391 -36.78 -2.97 11.65
N TRP A 392 -38.08 -3.31 11.57
CA TRP A 392 -39.09 -2.54 12.25
C TRP A 392 -39.30 -3.03 13.70
N TYR A 393 -39.25 -2.11 14.66
CA TYR A 393 -39.56 -2.35 16.07
C TYR A 393 -40.73 -1.52 16.53
N PRO A 394 -41.75 -2.11 17.18
CA PRO A 394 -42.94 -1.39 17.65
C PRO A 394 -42.65 -0.21 18.58
N VAL A 395 -41.57 -0.33 19.38
CA VAL A 395 -41.19 0.69 20.39
C VAL A 395 -40.62 1.96 19.76
N THR A 396 -39.97 1.85 18.59
CA THR A 396 -39.32 2.97 17.91
C THR A 396 -40.13 3.59 16.80
N SER A 397 -41.23 2.95 16.40
CA SER A 397 -42.02 3.31 15.21
C SER A 397 -43.08 4.39 15.43
N LYS A 398 -42.89 5.30 16.41
CA LYS A 398 -43.86 6.35 16.72
C LYS A 398 -44.08 7.39 15.60
N ASN A 399 -43.17 7.46 14.63
CA ASN A 399 -43.26 8.41 13.53
C ASN A 399 -42.77 7.81 12.21
N VAL A 400 -43.70 7.42 11.34
CA VAL A 400 -43.44 6.74 10.05
C VAL A 400 -42.58 7.58 9.09
N HIS A 401 -42.54 8.91 9.25
CA HIS A 401 -41.81 9.79 8.35
C HIS A 401 -40.28 9.85 8.62
N TYR A 402 -39.84 9.43 9.79
CA TYR A 402 -38.40 9.49 10.19
C TYR A 402 -37.80 8.12 10.48
N PHE A 403 -38.49 7.04 10.15
CA PHE A 403 -38.08 5.69 10.48
C PHE A 403 -37.61 4.93 9.24
N ASN A 404 -36.36 4.43 9.28
CA ASN A 404 -35.72 3.67 8.20
C ASN A 404 -35.90 2.15 8.33
N GLY A 405 -36.82 1.67 9.15
CA GLY A 405 -37.11 0.25 9.37
C GLY A 405 -38.37 -0.24 8.67
N TRP A 406 -38.34 -1.45 8.19
CA TRP A 406 -39.45 -2.06 7.45
C TRP A 406 -39.84 -3.42 8.03
N LYS A 407 -41.15 -3.73 8.04
CA LYS A 407 -41.64 -5.06 8.44
C LYS A 407 -41.16 -6.21 7.57
N ALA A 408 -40.73 -5.91 6.34
CA ALA A 408 -40.13 -6.89 5.43
C ALA A 408 -38.76 -7.38 5.94
N ASN A 409 -38.03 -6.52 6.66
CA ASN A 409 -36.74 -6.87 7.23
C ASN A 409 -36.92 -7.50 8.61
N LYS A 410 -36.30 -8.62 8.86
CA LYS A 410 -36.29 -9.32 10.15
C LYS A 410 -35.01 -9.00 10.93
N ALA A 411 -35.11 -9.00 12.27
CA ALA A 411 -33.97 -8.67 13.12
C ALA A 411 -32.82 -9.70 13.09
N HIS A 412 -33.13 -10.96 12.84
CA HIS A 412 -32.17 -12.07 13.01
C HIS A 412 -32.04 -12.96 11.77
N LYS A 413 -32.74 -12.64 10.68
CA LYS A 413 -32.74 -13.41 9.44
C LYS A 413 -33.08 -12.52 8.26
N VAL A 414 -32.31 -12.63 7.20
CA VAL A 414 -32.60 -11.95 5.93
C VAL A 414 -33.68 -12.72 5.17
N ASN A 415 -34.77 -12.02 4.82
CA ASN A 415 -35.84 -12.58 4.02
C ASN A 415 -35.51 -12.55 2.53
N SER A 416 -36.28 -13.32 1.73
CA SER A 416 -36.15 -13.30 0.26
C SER A 416 -36.38 -11.92 -0.35
N LYS A 417 -37.07 -11.03 0.36
CA LYS A 417 -37.26 -9.61 0.01
C LYS A 417 -36.84 -8.73 1.18
N ILE A 418 -35.96 -7.76 0.91
CA ILE A 418 -35.53 -6.73 1.86
C ILE A 418 -35.67 -5.33 1.27
N ILE A 419 -35.69 -4.34 2.15
CA ILE A 419 -35.79 -2.93 1.80
C ILE A 419 -34.67 -2.18 2.50
N LEU A 420 -33.94 -1.37 1.74
CA LEU A 420 -32.81 -0.57 2.24
C LEU A 420 -33.01 0.91 1.90
N PRO A 421 -32.62 1.84 2.75
CA PRO A 421 -32.54 3.24 2.39
C PRO A 421 -31.36 3.46 1.46
N VAL A 422 -31.53 4.25 0.42
CA VAL A 422 -30.48 4.69 -0.51
C VAL A 422 -30.76 6.14 -0.89
N ASN A 423 -30.00 7.05 -0.32
CA ASN A 423 -30.14 8.47 -0.60
C ASN A 423 -29.30 8.86 -1.83
N GLY A 424 -29.75 9.85 -2.59
CA GLY A 424 -28.99 10.37 -3.75
C GLY A 424 -28.99 9.46 -4.99
N MET A 425 -29.85 8.44 -5.04
CA MET A 425 -29.97 7.55 -6.21
C MET A 425 -30.55 8.23 -7.44
N PHE A 426 -31.37 9.24 -7.26
CA PHE A 426 -31.96 10.06 -8.31
C PHE A 426 -31.51 11.51 -8.07
N SER A 427 -31.03 12.17 -9.12
CA SER A 427 -30.60 13.57 -9.04
C SER A 427 -31.83 14.50 -9.03
N ASP A 428 -31.90 15.39 -8.06
CA ASP A 428 -32.93 16.42 -7.97
C ASP A 428 -32.79 17.49 -9.08
N TYR A 429 -31.59 17.54 -9.72
CA TYR A 429 -31.24 18.53 -10.76
C TYR A 429 -31.24 17.96 -12.18
N SER A 430 -31.50 16.67 -12.33
CA SER A 430 -31.51 16.04 -13.66
C SER A 430 -32.88 16.18 -14.31
N TRP A 431 -32.91 16.60 -15.57
CA TRP A 431 -34.09 16.60 -16.44
C TRP A 431 -34.57 15.18 -16.79
N SER A 432 -33.81 14.17 -16.42
CA SER A 432 -34.13 12.77 -16.65
C SER A 432 -34.59 12.10 -15.37
N ASP A 433 -35.65 11.28 -15.48
CA ASP A 433 -36.15 10.41 -14.41
C ASP A 433 -35.26 9.20 -14.13
N ALA A 434 -34.07 9.13 -14.75
CA ALA A 434 -33.12 8.03 -14.62
C ALA A 434 -32.37 8.12 -13.29
N PHE A 435 -32.04 6.96 -12.74
CA PHE A 435 -31.15 6.87 -11.58
C PHE A 435 -29.68 6.99 -11.98
N GLU A 436 -28.83 7.40 -11.03
CA GLU A 436 -27.39 7.50 -11.19
C GLU A 436 -26.74 6.11 -11.18
N VAL A 437 -26.22 5.67 -12.34
CA VAL A 437 -25.68 4.32 -12.56
C VAL A 437 -24.52 4.01 -11.63
N SER A 438 -23.56 4.93 -11.50
CA SER A 438 -22.37 4.76 -10.65
C SER A 438 -22.74 4.62 -9.16
N HIS A 439 -23.75 5.38 -8.71
CA HIS A 439 -24.21 5.29 -7.33
C HIS A 439 -24.96 3.97 -7.07
N ALA A 440 -25.80 3.53 -8.03
CA ALA A 440 -26.47 2.23 -7.95
C ALA A 440 -25.46 1.08 -7.93
N GLU A 441 -24.46 1.13 -8.80
CA GLU A 441 -23.39 0.14 -8.86
C GLU A 441 -22.60 0.07 -7.54
N ALA A 442 -22.22 1.20 -6.97
CA ALA A 442 -21.54 1.24 -5.68
C ALA A 442 -22.35 0.59 -4.55
N CYS A 443 -23.67 0.81 -4.52
CA CYS A 443 -24.57 0.22 -3.52
C CYS A 443 -24.77 -1.29 -3.69
N ILE A 444 -24.69 -1.82 -4.91
CA ILE A 444 -25.03 -3.20 -5.26
C ILE A 444 -23.79 -4.08 -5.35
N SER A 445 -22.66 -3.57 -5.82
CA SER A 445 -21.44 -4.30 -6.09
C SER A 445 -20.93 -5.11 -4.89
N ASP A 446 -20.91 -4.52 -3.69
CA ASP A 446 -20.44 -5.23 -2.50
C ASP A 446 -21.41 -6.36 -2.07
N ILE A 447 -22.69 -6.22 -2.38
CA ILE A 447 -23.66 -7.29 -2.15
C ILE A 447 -23.35 -8.48 -3.08
N GLU A 448 -23.12 -8.22 -4.37
CA GLU A 448 -22.76 -9.27 -5.33
C GLU A 448 -21.45 -9.97 -4.93
N LYS A 449 -20.40 -9.23 -4.52
CA LYS A 449 -19.14 -9.80 -4.06
C LYS A 449 -19.27 -10.72 -2.85
N VAL A 450 -20.12 -10.35 -1.88
CA VAL A 450 -20.43 -11.20 -0.73
C VAL A 450 -21.12 -12.49 -1.16
N PHE A 451 -22.08 -12.40 -2.09
CA PHE A 451 -22.76 -13.59 -2.61
C PHE A 451 -21.86 -14.42 -3.54
N ASP A 452 -20.97 -13.80 -4.32
CA ASP A 452 -19.92 -14.48 -5.09
C ASP A 452 -19.03 -15.34 -4.20
N PHE A 453 -18.59 -14.76 -3.08
CA PHE A 453 -17.81 -15.48 -2.09
C PHE A 453 -18.56 -16.69 -1.53
N LEU A 454 -19.82 -16.54 -1.14
CA LEU A 454 -20.63 -17.62 -0.59
C LEU A 454 -20.98 -18.68 -1.63
N ASP A 455 -21.19 -18.27 -2.88
CA ASP A 455 -21.51 -19.15 -4.00
C ASP A 455 -20.25 -19.91 -4.51
N GLY A 456 -19.04 -19.47 -4.15
CA GLY A 456 -17.79 -19.99 -4.69
C GLY A 456 -17.61 -19.66 -6.17
N ASN A 457 -18.19 -18.57 -6.65
CA ASN A 457 -18.19 -18.12 -8.05
C ASN A 457 -18.81 -19.15 -9.04
N MET A 458 -19.73 -19.99 -8.59
CA MET A 458 -20.41 -20.98 -9.44
C MET A 458 -21.40 -20.35 -10.41
N THR A 459 -22.03 -19.22 -10.04
CA THR A 459 -22.95 -18.48 -10.90
C THR A 459 -22.20 -17.69 -11.96
N SER A 460 -22.65 -17.74 -13.22
CA SER A 460 -22.01 -17.07 -14.34
C SER A 460 -21.92 -15.54 -14.13
N TYR A 461 -20.85 -14.97 -14.66
CA TYR A 461 -20.59 -13.52 -14.58
C TYR A 461 -21.71 -12.71 -15.23
N VAL A 462 -22.13 -11.63 -14.55
CA VAL A 462 -23.04 -10.61 -15.07
C VAL A 462 -22.32 -9.26 -15.00
N ASN A 463 -22.31 -8.54 -16.10
CA ASN A 463 -21.78 -7.17 -16.11
C ASN A 463 -22.81 -6.22 -15.46
N LEU A 464 -22.64 -5.98 -14.16
CA LEU A 464 -23.55 -5.13 -13.35
C LEU A 464 -23.67 -3.72 -13.94
N HIS A 465 -22.54 -3.07 -14.27
CA HIS A 465 -22.54 -1.73 -14.90
C HIS A 465 -23.37 -1.72 -16.19
N GLY A 466 -23.16 -2.69 -17.06
CA GLY A 466 -23.91 -2.80 -18.32
C GLY A 466 -25.39 -3.04 -18.13
N VAL A 467 -25.78 -3.82 -17.12
CA VAL A 467 -27.20 -4.04 -16.76
C VAL A 467 -27.85 -2.75 -16.25
N LEU A 468 -27.19 -2.07 -15.31
CA LEU A 468 -27.70 -0.82 -14.74
C LEU A 468 -27.76 0.30 -15.78
N ALA A 469 -26.73 0.44 -16.62
CA ALA A 469 -26.71 1.45 -17.68
C ALA A 469 -27.84 1.24 -18.71
N ARG A 470 -28.14 -0.01 -19.08
CA ARG A 470 -29.28 -0.32 -19.97
C ARG A 470 -30.61 0.01 -19.30
N ALA A 471 -30.79 -0.37 -18.03
CA ALA A 471 -32.00 -0.08 -17.27
C ALA A 471 -32.23 1.44 -17.13
N ALA A 472 -31.18 2.21 -16.81
CA ALA A 472 -31.26 3.66 -16.71
C ALA A 472 -31.65 4.33 -18.04
N ARG A 473 -31.04 3.91 -19.16
CA ARG A 473 -31.39 4.40 -20.50
C ARG A 473 -32.84 4.08 -20.90
N ALA A 474 -33.37 2.92 -20.47
CA ALA A 474 -34.73 2.50 -20.72
C ALA A 474 -35.74 3.10 -19.75
N GLY A 475 -35.31 3.90 -18.75
CA GLY A 475 -36.21 4.39 -17.68
C GLY A 475 -36.71 3.28 -16.77
N GLN A 476 -36.09 2.09 -16.79
CA GLN A 476 -36.50 0.96 -15.97
C GLN A 476 -35.93 1.11 -14.56
N THR A 477 -36.82 1.24 -13.58
CA THR A 477 -36.44 1.34 -12.15
C THR A 477 -36.88 0.12 -11.34
N ARG A 478 -37.68 -0.79 -11.95
CA ARG A 478 -38.25 -1.96 -11.28
C ARG A 478 -37.72 -3.27 -11.86
N ASN A 479 -37.49 -4.24 -10.96
CA ASN A 479 -37.08 -5.60 -11.30
C ASN A 479 -35.87 -5.60 -12.26
N ILE A 480 -34.86 -4.82 -11.94
CA ILE A 480 -33.60 -4.81 -12.68
C ILE A 480 -32.83 -6.10 -12.30
N PRO A 481 -32.58 -7.01 -13.26
CA PRO A 481 -31.99 -8.31 -12.94
C PRO A 481 -30.48 -8.16 -12.70
N CYS A 482 -30.04 -8.42 -11.47
CA CYS A 482 -28.65 -8.55 -11.08
C CYS A 482 -28.27 -10.04 -10.97
N LYS A 483 -27.00 -10.34 -10.63
CA LYS A 483 -26.48 -11.71 -10.64
C LYS A 483 -27.23 -12.65 -9.67
N TYR A 484 -27.57 -12.20 -8.47
CA TYR A 484 -28.17 -13.02 -7.40
C TYR A 484 -29.57 -12.56 -6.98
N PHE A 485 -30.02 -11.41 -7.46
CA PHE A 485 -31.28 -10.79 -7.04
C PHE A 485 -31.79 -9.79 -8.07
N ASP A 486 -33.06 -9.46 -7.97
CA ASP A 486 -33.66 -8.32 -8.67
C ASP A 486 -33.66 -7.09 -7.78
N VAL A 487 -33.39 -5.92 -8.38
CA VAL A 487 -33.42 -4.63 -7.68
C VAL A 487 -34.55 -3.75 -8.20
N THR A 488 -35.27 -3.10 -7.29
CA THR A 488 -36.20 -2.03 -7.60
C THR A 488 -35.80 -0.76 -6.86
N LEU A 489 -35.58 0.30 -7.62
CA LEU A 489 -35.16 1.60 -7.11
C LEU A 489 -36.37 2.56 -7.07
N TYR A 490 -36.57 3.21 -5.94
CA TYR A 490 -37.66 4.16 -5.76
C TYR A 490 -37.11 5.58 -5.54
N LYS A 491 -37.73 6.56 -6.21
CA LYS A 491 -37.40 7.99 -6.06
C LYS A 491 -37.47 8.50 -4.60
N LYS A 492 -38.22 7.81 -3.74
CA LYS A 492 -38.34 8.11 -2.30
C LYS A 492 -37.08 7.74 -1.49
N GLY A 493 -35.99 7.30 -2.16
CA GLY A 493 -34.74 6.93 -1.51
C GLY A 493 -34.75 5.52 -0.89
N THR A 494 -35.45 4.56 -1.52
CA THR A 494 -35.39 3.15 -1.10
C THR A 494 -35.03 2.22 -2.24
N MET A 495 -34.28 1.17 -1.90
CA MET A 495 -33.96 0.06 -2.78
C MET A 495 -34.58 -1.21 -2.22
N HIS A 496 -35.35 -1.91 -3.06
CA HIS A 496 -35.90 -3.21 -2.74
C HIS A 496 -35.07 -4.27 -3.46
N ILE A 497 -34.58 -5.26 -2.70
CA ILE A 497 -33.84 -6.40 -3.21
C ILE A 497 -34.69 -7.64 -3.06
N ARG A 498 -34.77 -8.47 -4.12
CA ARG A 498 -35.44 -9.77 -4.11
C ARG A 498 -34.43 -10.84 -4.54
N PHE A 499 -34.04 -11.69 -3.62
CA PHE A 499 -33.07 -12.77 -3.89
C PHE A 499 -33.72 -13.89 -4.73
N HIS A 500 -32.95 -14.44 -5.68
CA HIS A 500 -33.38 -15.52 -6.59
C HIS A 500 -33.17 -16.90 -5.98
N ASN A 501 -32.05 -17.11 -5.26
CA ASN A 501 -31.64 -18.40 -4.75
C ASN A 501 -31.84 -18.47 -3.22
N GLU A 502 -32.88 -19.24 -2.81
CA GLU A 502 -33.21 -19.40 -1.40
C GLU A 502 -32.16 -20.24 -0.65
N GLU A 503 -31.51 -21.21 -1.29
CA GLU A 503 -30.46 -22.01 -0.65
C GLU A 503 -29.21 -21.17 -0.34
N LEU A 504 -28.80 -20.31 -1.29
CA LEU A 504 -27.67 -19.39 -1.09
C LEU A 504 -27.99 -18.32 -0.03
N LEU A 505 -29.22 -17.81 -0.01
CA LEU A 505 -29.69 -16.90 1.04
C LEU A 505 -29.70 -17.56 2.42
N GLU A 506 -30.13 -18.80 2.50
CA GLU A 506 -30.07 -19.61 3.74
C GLU A 506 -28.63 -19.80 4.20
N ARG A 507 -27.71 -20.11 3.27
CA ARG A 507 -26.28 -20.21 3.56
C ARG A 507 -25.73 -18.91 4.15
N PHE A 508 -26.09 -17.77 3.56
CA PHE A 508 -25.74 -16.44 4.09
C PHE A 508 -26.26 -16.23 5.52
N ASN A 509 -27.54 -16.55 5.76
CA ASN A 509 -28.16 -16.43 7.07
C ASN A 509 -27.46 -17.31 8.13
N ILE A 510 -27.17 -18.57 7.81
CA ILE A 510 -26.50 -19.51 8.70
C ILE A 510 -25.07 -19.03 9.01
N TYR A 511 -24.32 -18.64 7.97
CA TYR A 511 -22.95 -18.15 8.12
C TYR A 511 -22.88 -16.96 9.09
N CYS A 512 -23.73 -15.96 8.86
CA CYS A 512 -23.76 -14.75 9.68
C CYS A 512 -24.27 -15.01 11.11
N SER A 513 -25.35 -15.79 11.26
CA SER A 513 -25.92 -16.07 12.59
C SER A 513 -25.00 -16.93 13.46
N ARG A 514 -24.21 -17.83 12.86
CA ARG A 514 -23.16 -18.58 13.57
C ARG A 514 -22.03 -17.64 14.00
N GLY A 515 -21.55 -16.79 13.12
CA GLY A 515 -20.48 -15.82 13.45
C GLY A 515 -20.87 -14.84 14.55
N LYS A 516 -22.15 -14.50 14.64
CA LYS A 516 -22.69 -13.63 15.71
C LYS A 516 -23.15 -14.40 16.98
N ASN A 517 -22.92 -15.71 17.04
CA ASN A 517 -23.37 -16.57 18.14
C ASN A 517 -24.91 -16.51 18.38
N TRP A 518 -25.68 -16.30 17.34
CA TRP A 518 -27.15 -16.31 17.42
C TRP A 518 -27.76 -17.70 17.23
N LEU A 519 -26.97 -18.64 16.73
CA LEU A 519 -27.33 -20.05 16.65
C LEU A 519 -26.69 -20.84 17.79
N PRO A 520 -27.30 -21.96 18.23
CA PRO A 520 -26.79 -22.75 19.34
C PRO A 520 -25.36 -23.24 19.11
N PRO A 521 -24.53 -23.39 20.17
CA PRO A 521 -23.15 -23.91 20.05
C PRO A 521 -23.05 -25.29 19.40
N ASN A 522 -24.10 -26.09 19.52
CA ASN A 522 -24.23 -27.43 18.92
C ASN A 522 -24.80 -27.43 17.51
N TYR A 523 -25.16 -26.27 16.97
CA TYR A 523 -25.69 -26.15 15.61
C TYR A 523 -24.71 -26.70 14.57
N GLY A 524 -25.19 -27.66 13.77
CA GLY A 524 -24.38 -28.35 12.76
C GLY A 524 -23.46 -29.44 13.31
N LYS A 525 -23.41 -29.66 14.64
CA LYS A 525 -22.60 -30.69 15.29
C LYS A 525 -23.44 -31.88 15.78
N ARG A 526 -24.68 -31.65 16.20
CA ARG A 526 -25.58 -32.66 16.74
C ARG A 526 -26.87 -32.72 15.92
N THR A 527 -27.55 -33.87 16.02
CA THR A 527 -28.90 -33.99 15.44
C THR A 527 -29.90 -33.20 16.29
N TYR A 528 -31.04 -32.82 15.69
CA TYR A 528 -32.06 -32.05 16.40
C TYR A 528 -32.53 -32.72 17.71
N ALA A 529 -32.69 -34.07 17.67
CA ALA A 529 -33.17 -34.83 18.81
C ALA A 529 -32.16 -34.89 19.98
N ASP A 530 -30.88 -34.74 19.70
CA ASP A 530 -29.80 -34.81 20.70
C ASP A 530 -29.48 -33.44 21.33
N MET A 531 -30.24 -32.41 21.00
CA MET A 531 -30.07 -31.07 21.54
C MET A 531 -30.98 -30.78 22.71
N PRO A 532 -30.56 -29.93 23.67
CA PRO A 532 -31.45 -29.43 24.73
C PRO A 532 -32.68 -28.69 24.14
N GLN A 533 -33.80 -28.70 24.87
CA GLN A 533 -35.04 -28.07 24.44
C GLN A 533 -34.87 -26.57 24.12
N GLU A 534 -34.00 -25.86 24.85
CA GLU A 534 -33.70 -24.45 24.60
C GLU A 534 -33.04 -24.25 23.23
N GLU A 535 -32.09 -25.12 22.86
CA GLU A 535 -31.45 -25.08 21.56
C GLU A 535 -32.42 -25.44 20.43
N GLN A 536 -33.29 -26.41 20.66
CA GLN A 536 -34.35 -26.79 19.71
C GLN A 536 -35.30 -25.61 19.47
N ALA A 537 -35.72 -24.89 20.49
CA ALA A 537 -36.56 -23.72 20.36
C ALA A 537 -35.93 -22.60 19.53
N VAL A 538 -34.62 -22.40 19.63
CA VAL A 538 -33.89 -21.43 18.79
C VAL A 538 -33.89 -21.89 17.32
N ILE A 539 -33.66 -23.18 17.06
CA ILE A 539 -33.71 -23.75 15.71
C ILE A 539 -35.09 -23.61 15.10
N ASP A 540 -36.14 -23.92 15.83
CA ASP A 540 -37.55 -23.77 15.38
C ASP A 540 -37.89 -22.31 15.11
N SER A 541 -37.45 -21.38 15.93
CA SER A 541 -37.61 -19.95 15.69
C SER A 541 -36.89 -19.47 14.44
N PHE A 542 -35.69 -20.02 14.19
CA PHE A 542 -34.85 -19.61 13.05
C PHE A 542 -35.33 -20.20 11.71
N HIS A 543 -35.71 -21.47 11.69
CA HIS A 543 -36.09 -22.22 10.47
C HIS A 543 -37.57 -22.45 10.30
N GLY A 544 -38.34 -22.44 11.38
CA GLY A 544 -39.72 -23.00 11.44
C GLY A 544 -40.84 -22.10 10.90
N ASN A 545 -40.56 -20.91 10.37
CA ASN A 545 -41.59 -20.01 9.85
C ASN A 545 -42.88 -19.88 10.74
N GLY A 546 -42.76 -20.19 12.03
CA GLY A 546 -43.87 -20.20 13.01
C GLY A 546 -44.40 -21.60 13.37
N GLU A 547 -43.99 -22.65 12.66
CA GLU A 547 -44.35 -24.05 12.94
C GLU A 547 -43.12 -24.86 13.37
N PRO A 548 -43.10 -25.44 14.61
CA PRO A 548 -41.93 -26.19 15.12
C PRO A 548 -41.54 -27.39 14.25
N ALA A 549 -42.51 -28.08 13.65
CA ALA A 549 -42.24 -29.24 12.79
C ALA A 549 -41.41 -28.87 11.57
N SER A 550 -41.66 -27.72 10.95
CA SER A 550 -40.90 -27.25 9.80
C SER A 550 -39.45 -26.87 10.14
N GLY A 551 -39.19 -26.40 11.37
CA GLY A 551 -37.84 -26.10 11.85
C GLY A 551 -36.94 -27.35 11.96
N LYS A 552 -37.49 -28.43 12.51
CA LYS A 552 -36.81 -29.74 12.63
C LYS A 552 -36.51 -30.33 11.25
N GLU A 553 -37.47 -30.31 10.32
CA GLU A 553 -37.29 -30.86 8.97
C GLU A 553 -36.21 -30.07 8.21
N ARG A 554 -36.27 -28.74 8.26
CA ARG A 554 -35.29 -27.88 7.59
C ARG A 554 -33.88 -28.05 8.17
N TYR A 555 -33.76 -28.17 9.47
CA TYR A 555 -32.47 -28.44 10.10
C TYR A 555 -31.88 -29.80 9.69
N ALA A 556 -32.71 -30.83 9.53
CA ALA A 556 -32.28 -32.14 9.04
C ALA A 556 -31.73 -32.06 7.61
N GLU A 557 -32.39 -31.29 6.72
CA GLU A 557 -31.90 -31.01 5.36
C GLU A 557 -30.54 -30.29 5.37
N ILE A 558 -30.37 -29.28 6.26
CA ILE A 558 -29.12 -28.55 6.40
C ILE A 558 -27.99 -29.48 6.87
N LEU A 559 -28.26 -30.39 7.83
CA LEU A 559 -27.30 -31.38 8.25
C LEU A 559 -26.94 -32.38 7.15
N ALA A 560 -27.90 -32.78 6.33
CA ALA A 560 -27.64 -33.65 5.17
C ALA A 560 -26.73 -32.98 4.11
N LYS A 561 -26.84 -31.65 3.95
CA LYS A 561 -26.01 -30.82 3.06
C LYS A 561 -24.97 -30.02 3.85
N ARG A 562 -24.40 -30.58 4.94
CA ARG A 562 -23.56 -29.84 5.91
C ARG A 562 -22.35 -29.20 5.24
N ASP A 563 -21.74 -29.83 4.23
CA ASP A 563 -20.56 -29.31 3.55
C ASP A 563 -20.86 -28.02 2.78
N TYR A 564 -22.07 -27.90 2.25
CA TYR A 564 -22.52 -26.66 1.61
C TYR A 564 -22.84 -25.54 2.61
N TYR A 565 -23.63 -25.85 3.66
CA TYR A 565 -24.15 -24.81 4.57
C TYR A 565 -23.20 -24.43 5.69
N LEU A 566 -22.32 -25.32 6.15
CA LEU A 566 -21.57 -25.18 7.39
C LEU A 566 -20.08 -25.02 7.22
N GLN A 567 -19.53 -25.41 6.05
CA GLN A 567 -18.12 -25.15 5.76
C GLN A 567 -17.97 -23.74 5.19
N ALA A 568 -16.88 -23.07 5.61
CA ALA A 568 -16.47 -21.85 4.92
C ALA A 568 -16.22 -22.17 3.44
N PRO A 569 -16.60 -21.28 2.52
CA PRO A 569 -16.27 -21.48 1.11
C PRO A 569 -14.77 -21.74 0.97
N LYS A 570 -14.39 -22.80 0.25
CA LYS A 570 -12.99 -22.99 -0.11
C LYS A 570 -12.59 -21.86 -1.03
N GLN A 571 -11.70 -21.03 -0.55
CA GLN A 571 -11.17 -19.93 -1.34
C GLN A 571 -9.96 -20.41 -2.11
N ASP A 572 -10.13 -20.69 -3.38
CA ASP A 572 -9.07 -20.48 -4.34
C ASP A 572 -9.24 -19.04 -4.87
N PHE A 573 -8.57 -18.08 -4.24
CA PHE A 573 -8.39 -16.76 -4.84
C PHE A 573 -7.16 -16.80 -5.74
N PRO A 574 -7.30 -17.04 -7.03
CA PRO A 574 -6.22 -16.78 -7.95
C PRO A 574 -6.19 -15.27 -8.25
N LEU A 575 -5.75 -14.45 -7.28
CA LEU A 575 -5.05 -13.25 -7.61
C LEU A 575 -3.62 -13.70 -7.84
N LEU A 576 -3.22 -13.88 -9.11
CA LEU A 576 -1.86 -14.21 -9.51
C LEU A 576 -1.39 -15.63 -9.13
N THR A 577 -2.06 -16.67 -9.61
CA THR A 577 -1.39 -17.95 -9.88
C THR A 577 -1.34 -18.14 -11.40
N ASN A 578 -0.09 -18.05 -11.92
CA ASN A 578 0.44 -18.31 -13.28
C ASN A 578 -0.02 -17.38 -14.37
#